data_918624a96d3f0da283817bab17a0b046
#
_entry.id   918624a96d3f0da283817bab17a0b046
#
_cell.length_a   1.000
_cell.length_b   1.000
_cell.length_c   1.000
_cell.angle_alpha   90.00
_cell.angle_beta   90.00
_cell.angle_gamma   90.00
#
_symmetry.space_group_name_H-M   'P 1'
#
loop_
_entity.id
_entity.type
_entity.pdbx_description
1 polymer ?
#
loop_
_entity_poly.entity_id
_entity_poly.type
_entity_poly.pdbx_seq_one_letter_code
_entity_poly.pdbx_strand_id
1 'polypeptide(L)'
;MTKQSLPYGLWQSPISPAMLAGGIRLNDVQWSADGEFLVWSQSQDGKTSLFAKPARDAAFDLCGELNPSGGVGYGGGDFFAGRQGAVICDRSGQLFFKSYGAGLARPITPAFGACASPVITPDERFVIYVHTCENKDVLAIVPLDGGAWPKILQQGADFYMQPTVSPDGRRLAWVEWDHPNMPWD
;
A
#
# COMPACT_ATOMS: atom_id res chain seq x y z
N MET A 1 -30.19 -21.82 -29.83
CA MET A 1 -30.60 -21.02 -28.66
C MET A 1 -31.67 -20.04 -29.11
N THR A 2 -32.86 -20.10 -28.55
CA THR A 2 -33.98 -19.21 -28.89
C THR A 2 -33.75 -17.86 -28.24
N LYS A 3 -33.75 -16.81 -29.03
CA LYS A 3 -33.57 -15.42 -28.57
C LYS A 3 -34.83 -15.01 -27.76
N GLN A 4 -34.65 -14.68 -26.48
CA GLN A 4 -35.73 -14.24 -25.61
C GLN A 4 -35.73 -12.72 -25.56
N SER A 5 -36.85 -12.08 -25.86
CA SER A 5 -37.03 -10.64 -25.77
C SER A 5 -37.82 -10.32 -24.51
N LEU A 6 -37.28 -9.49 -23.65
CA LEU A 6 -37.89 -9.00 -22.41
C LEU A 6 -37.81 -7.48 -22.34
N PRO A 7 -38.79 -6.82 -21.69
CA PRO A 7 -38.72 -5.39 -21.43
C PRO A 7 -37.47 -5.02 -20.64
N TYR A 8 -36.98 -3.78 -20.81
CA TYR A 8 -35.83 -3.26 -20.07
C TYR A 8 -36.04 -3.38 -18.58
N GLY A 9 -34.99 -3.83 -17.87
CA GLY A 9 -35.00 -3.99 -16.42
C GLY A 9 -35.60 -5.30 -15.91
N LEU A 10 -36.24 -6.11 -16.79
CA LEU A 10 -36.84 -7.42 -16.41
C LEU A 10 -35.97 -8.61 -16.81
N TRP A 11 -34.77 -8.37 -17.32
CA TRP A 11 -33.85 -9.45 -17.63
C TRP A 11 -33.25 -10.02 -16.35
N GLN A 12 -33.24 -11.34 -16.23
CA GLN A 12 -32.49 -12.00 -15.19
C GLN A 12 -30.99 -11.81 -15.45
N SER A 13 -30.33 -11.07 -14.56
CA SER A 13 -28.88 -10.93 -14.58
C SER A 13 -28.24 -12.19 -13.96
N PRO A 14 -27.20 -12.76 -14.57
CA PRO A 14 -26.39 -13.79 -13.92
C PRO A 14 -25.60 -13.23 -12.72
N ILE A 15 -25.51 -11.91 -12.59
CA ILE A 15 -24.83 -11.20 -11.52
C ILE A 15 -25.88 -10.75 -10.49
N SER A 16 -25.81 -11.29 -9.28
CA SER A 16 -26.64 -10.87 -8.16
C SER A 16 -25.95 -9.78 -7.32
N PRO A 17 -26.70 -8.94 -6.59
CA PRO A 17 -26.11 -8.01 -5.62
C PRO A 17 -25.21 -8.70 -4.59
N ALA A 18 -25.56 -9.92 -4.17
CA ALA A 18 -24.74 -10.70 -3.25
C ALA A 18 -23.38 -11.12 -3.85
N MET A 19 -23.34 -11.43 -5.16
CA MET A 19 -22.06 -11.71 -5.85
C MET A 19 -21.16 -10.48 -5.90
N LEU A 20 -21.74 -9.29 -6.03
CA LEU A 20 -20.97 -8.02 -6.04
C LEU A 20 -20.54 -7.64 -4.62
N ALA A 21 -21.39 -7.87 -3.63
CA ALA A 21 -21.08 -7.52 -2.24
C ALA A 21 -20.04 -8.44 -1.58
N GLY A 22 -20.01 -9.74 -1.96
CA GLY A 22 -19.06 -10.73 -1.40
C GLY A 22 -17.78 -10.93 -2.22
N GLY A 23 -17.55 -10.10 -3.24
CA GLY A 23 -16.40 -10.24 -4.13
C GLY A 23 -15.07 -9.85 -3.48
N ILE A 24 -14.03 -10.67 -3.71
CA ILE A 24 -12.65 -10.28 -3.40
C ILE A 24 -12.20 -9.25 -4.44
N ARG A 25 -11.72 -8.10 -3.99
CA ARG A 25 -11.09 -7.09 -4.83
C ARG A 25 -9.57 -7.17 -4.63
N LEU A 26 -8.84 -7.45 -5.68
CA LEU A 26 -7.38 -7.34 -5.70
C LEU A 26 -7.02 -5.87 -5.92
N ASN A 27 -6.17 -5.31 -5.05
CA ASN A 27 -5.81 -3.89 -5.08
C ASN A 27 -4.41 -3.69 -5.69
N ASP A 28 -3.40 -4.37 -5.16
CA ASP A 28 -2.01 -4.25 -5.60
C ASP A 28 -1.27 -5.58 -5.47
N VAL A 29 -0.21 -5.77 -6.26
CA VAL A 29 0.64 -6.96 -6.24
C VAL A 29 2.09 -6.57 -6.49
N GLN A 30 3.00 -7.10 -5.67
CA GLN A 30 4.43 -6.84 -5.77
C GLN A 30 5.22 -8.15 -5.56
N TRP A 31 6.37 -8.26 -6.22
CA TRP A 31 7.39 -9.22 -5.84
C TRP A 31 8.25 -8.64 -4.70
N SER A 32 8.66 -9.49 -3.77
CA SER A 32 9.74 -9.12 -2.85
C SER A 32 11.01 -8.77 -3.62
N ALA A 33 11.87 -7.96 -3.02
CA ALA A 33 13.07 -7.46 -3.70
C ALA A 33 14.05 -8.55 -4.16
N ASP A 34 13.96 -9.76 -3.60
CA ASP A 34 14.73 -10.95 -3.99
C ASP A 34 13.95 -11.91 -4.90
N GLY A 35 12.65 -11.63 -5.15
CA GLY A 35 11.79 -12.48 -5.97
C GLY A 35 11.30 -13.76 -5.29
N GLU A 36 11.54 -13.95 -3.99
CA GLU A 36 11.17 -15.17 -3.26
C GLU A 36 9.69 -15.19 -2.85
N PHE A 37 9.05 -14.01 -2.71
CA PHE A 37 7.66 -13.88 -2.30
C PHE A 37 6.85 -13.05 -3.30
N LEU A 38 5.67 -13.53 -3.66
CA LEU A 38 4.62 -12.72 -4.25
C LEU A 38 3.74 -12.18 -3.12
N VAL A 39 3.63 -10.86 -3.03
CA VAL A 39 2.84 -10.17 -1.99
C VAL A 39 1.72 -9.40 -2.66
N TRP A 40 0.50 -9.50 -2.13
CA TRP A 40 -0.64 -8.74 -2.68
C TRP A 40 -1.58 -8.28 -1.58
N SER A 41 -2.24 -7.15 -1.84
CA SER A 41 -3.35 -6.68 -1.02
C SER A 41 -4.69 -7.00 -1.67
N GLN A 42 -5.63 -7.43 -0.86
CA GLN A 42 -7.01 -7.67 -1.29
C GLN A 42 -7.98 -7.14 -0.25
N SER A 43 -9.14 -6.68 -0.73
CA SER A 43 -10.23 -6.22 0.11
C SER A 43 -11.44 -7.13 -0.02
N GLN A 44 -12.05 -7.45 1.10
CA GLN A 44 -13.30 -8.18 1.18
C GLN A 44 -14.09 -7.65 2.36
N ASP A 45 -15.39 -7.42 2.19
CA ASP A 45 -16.30 -6.95 3.24
C ASP A 45 -15.81 -5.69 3.98
N GLY A 46 -15.17 -4.78 3.25
CA GLY A 46 -14.64 -3.50 3.77
C GLY A 46 -13.33 -3.62 4.57
N LYS A 47 -12.75 -4.80 4.68
CA LYS A 47 -11.43 -5.03 5.27
C LYS A 47 -10.40 -5.30 4.18
N THR A 48 -9.26 -4.63 4.27
CA THR A 48 -8.08 -4.95 3.45
C THR A 48 -7.15 -5.89 4.21
N SER A 49 -6.63 -6.89 3.53
CA SER A 49 -5.64 -7.82 4.05
C SER A 49 -4.46 -7.93 3.09
N LEU A 50 -3.28 -8.21 3.61
CA LEU A 50 -2.06 -8.43 2.84
C LEU A 50 -1.67 -9.90 2.94
N PHE A 51 -1.44 -10.53 1.82
CA PHE A 51 -1.02 -11.92 1.72
C PHE A 51 0.38 -12.01 1.14
N ALA A 52 1.12 -13.02 1.56
CA ALA A 52 2.39 -13.39 0.97
C ALA A 52 2.39 -14.85 0.55
N LYS A 53 2.98 -15.15 -0.60
CA LYS A 53 3.11 -16.50 -1.13
C LYS A 53 4.55 -16.75 -1.55
N PRO A 54 5.28 -17.64 -0.86
CA PRO A 54 6.56 -18.11 -1.34
C PRO A 54 6.40 -19.00 -2.58
N ALA A 55 7.48 -19.17 -3.34
CA ALA A 55 7.42 -19.89 -4.63
C ALA A 55 6.87 -21.33 -4.50
N ARG A 56 7.15 -22.02 -3.40
CA ARG A 56 6.85 -23.45 -3.24
C ARG A 56 5.79 -23.77 -2.20
N ASP A 57 5.41 -22.82 -1.35
CA ASP A 57 4.47 -23.05 -0.25
C ASP A 57 3.13 -22.35 -0.48
N ALA A 58 2.19 -22.62 0.41
CA ALA A 58 0.87 -21.96 0.37
C ALA A 58 0.97 -20.47 0.73
N ALA A 59 0.03 -19.68 0.24
CA ALA A 59 -0.13 -18.30 0.66
C ALA A 59 -0.59 -18.22 2.13
N PHE A 60 -0.15 -17.17 2.82
CA PHE A 60 -0.53 -16.89 4.19
C PHE A 60 -0.87 -15.41 4.39
N ASP A 61 -1.69 -15.13 5.40
CA ASP A 61 -2.02 -13.76 5.81
C ASP A 61 -0.80 -13.13 6.49
N LEU A 62 -0.34 -12.01 5.94
CA LEU A 62 0.81 -11.26 6.45
C LEU A 62 0.39 -10.15 7.43
N CYS A 63 -0.87 -9.70 7.36
CA CYS A 63 -1.35 -8.56 8.15
C CYS A 63 -1.68 -8.90 9.60
N GLY A 64 -2.32 -10.04 9.83
CA GLY A 64 -2.92 -10.33 11.12
C GLY A 64 -4.03 -9.32 11.47
N GLU A 65 -3.79 -8.52 12.50
CA GLU A 65 -4.71 -7.50 13.01
C GLU A 65 -4.65 -6.15 12.24
N LEU A 66 -3.63 -5.93 11.41
CA LEU A 66 -3.48 -4.68 10.65
C LEU A 66 -4.56 -4.55 9.58
N ASN A 67 -4.89 -3.30 9.26
CA ASN A 67 -5.81 -2.95 8.18
C ASN A 67 -5.06 -2.04 7.18
N PRO A 68 -4.40 -2.62 6.17
CA PRO A 68 -3.65 -1.86 5.18
C PRO A 68 -4.50 -0.77 4.53
N SER A 69 -4.00 0.45 4.52
CA SER A 69 -4.67 1.60 3.95
C SER A 69 -3.66 2.72 3.69
N GLY A 70 -3.25 2.87 2.45
CA GLY A 70 -2.39 3.95 1.98
C GLY A 70 -3.18 5.17 1.55
N GLY A 71 -4.04 5.71 2.41
CA GLY A 71 -4.98 6.78 2.10
C GLY A 71 -4.42 8.17 2.38
N VAL A 72 -3.65 8.73 1.44
CA VAL A 72 -3.15 10.11 1.50
C VAL A 72 -3.53 10.84 0.21
N GLY A 73 -4.18 12.01 0.31
CA GLY A 73 -4.53 12.85 -0.81
C GLY A 73 -5.24 12.07 -1.94
N TYR A 74 -4.55 11.88 -3.05
CA TYR A 74 -5.04 11.11 -4.21
C TYR A 74 -4.87 9.59 -4.08
N GLY A 75 -4.57 9.11 -2.88
CA GLY A 75 -4.29 7.71 -2.60
C GLY A 75 -2.84 7.34 -2.82
N GLY A 76 -2.52 6.07 -2.61
CA GLY A 76 -1.15 5.57 -2.74
C GLY A 76 -1.08 4.10 -2.41
N GLY A 77 0.10 3.52 -2.52
CA GLY A 77 0.36 2.12 -2.19
C GLY A 77 0.16 1.84 -0.70
N ASP A 78 -0.51 0.74 -0.41
CA ASP A 78 -0.78 0.28 0.95
C ASP A 78 0.46 -0.36 1.58
N PHE A 79 1.41 -0.85 0.78
CA PHE A 79 2.56 -1.60 1.24
C PHE A 79 3.74 -1.52 0.26
N PHE A 80 4.89 -1.97 0.73
CA PHE A 80 6.06 -2.28 -0.10
C PHE A 80 6.66 -3.62 0.33
N ALA A 81 6.90 -4.49 -0.65
CA ALA A 81 7.48 -5.81 -0.44
C ALA A 81 9.02 -5.73 -0.48
N GLY A 82 9.66 -5.68 0.69
CA GLY A 82 11.10 -5.77 0.85
C GLY A 82 11.62 -7.21 0.74
N ARG A 83 12.91 -7.41 0.99
CA ARG A 83 13.56 -8.73 0.94
C ARG A 83 13.19 -9.58 2.16
N GLN A 84 13.17 -8.99 3.36
CA GLN A 84 12.95 -9.71 4.61
C GLN A 84 11.51 -9.65 5.12
N GLY A 85 10.67 -8.79 4.54
CA GLY A 85 9.30 -8.54 4.95
C GLY A 85 8.70 -7.37 4.21
N ALA A 86 7.49 -6.99 4.57
CA ALA A 86 6.78 -5.85 4.01
C ALA A 86 6.68 -4.69 4.99
N VAL A 87 6.74 -3.47 4.47
CA VAL A 87 6.29 -2.26 5.15
C VAL A 87 4.85 -2.01 4.77
N ILE A 88 3.99 -1.78 5.74
CA ILE A 88 2.54 -1.69 5.61
C ILE A 88 2.09 -0.34 6.16
N CYS A 89 1.37 0.43 5.35
CA CYS A 89 0.60 1.58 5.81
C CYS A 89 -0.67 1.06 6.49
N ASP A 90 -0.82 1.29 7.77
CA ASP A 90 -2.02 0.91 8.48
C ASP A 90 -3.02 2.08 8.59
N ARG A 91 -4.29 1.76 8.69
CA ARG A 91 -5.37 2.74 8.83
C ARG A 91 -5.22 3.67 10.05
N SER A 92 -4.43 3.29 11.04
CA SER A 92 -4.05 4.15 12.17
C SER A 92 -3.13 5.32 11.80
N GLY A 93 -2.64 5.38 10.56
CA GLY A 93 -1.64 6.35 10.11
C GLY A 93 -0.20 5.95 10.42
N GLN A 94 0.01 4.75 10.98
CA GLN A 94 1.33 4.20 11.27
C GLN A 94 1.87 3.36 10.13
N LEU A 95 3.18 3.36 9.97
CA LEU A 95 3.90 2.34 9.24
C LEU A 95 4.28 1.19 10.16
N PHE A 96 4.05 -0.02 9.69
CA PHE A 96 4.49 -1.25 10.34
C PHE A 96 5.44 -2.02 9.44
N PHE A 97 6.43 -2.65 10.03
CA PHE A 97 7.23 -3.69 9.39
C PHE A 97 6.76 -5.06 9.84
N LYS A 98 6.51 -5.95 8.89
CA LYS A 98 6.16 -7.34 9.15
C LYS A 98 7.09 -8.25 8.35
N SER A 99 7.89 -9.05 9.06
CA SER A 99 8.72 -10.09 8.45
C SER A 99 7.84 -11.16 7.79
N TYR A 100 8.31 -11.79 6.71
CA TYR A 100 7.67 -12.97 6.10
C TYR A 100 7.70 -14.19 7.02
N GLY A 101 8.60 -14.20 8.00
CA GLY A 101 8.64 -15.23 9.04
C GLY A 101 7.61 -15.02 10.15
N ALA A 102 7.71 -15.87 11.17
CA ALA A 102 6.88 -15.76 12.37
C ALA A 102 7.14 -14.45 13.13
N GLY A 103 6.17 -14.03 13.95
CA GLY A 103 6.27 -12.84 14.79
C GLY A 103 5.18 -11.81 14.48
N LEU A 104 5.06 -10.82 15.34
CA LEU A 104 4.09 -9.73 15.20
C LEU A 104 4.64 -8.63 14.30
N ALA A 105 3.73 -7.86 13.70
CA ALA A 105 4.08 -6.63 13.03
C ALA A 105 4.61 -5.61 14.07
N ARG A 106 5.66 -4.90 13.70
CA ARG A 106 6.32 -3.91 14.56
C ARG A 106 6.07 -2.51 13.99
N PRO A 107 5.53 -1.57 14.79
CA PRO A 107 5.42 -0.18 14.35
C PRO A 107 6.83 0.42 14.14
N ILE A 108 6.98 1.19 13.07
CA ILE A 108 8.22 1.91 12.74
C ILE A 108 8.04 3.42 12.76
N THR A 109 6.79 3.89 12.83
CA THR A 109 6.45 5.31 13.05
C THR A 109 5.49 5.48 14.21
N PRO A 110 5.40 6.67 14.83
CA PRO A 110 4.31 6.99 15.74
C PRO A 110 2.98 7.11 15.00
N ALA A 111 1.85 7.01 15.74
CA ALA A 111 0.50 7.16 15.20
C ALA A 111 0.13 8.64 15.12
N PHE A 112 0.43 9.30 14.00
CA PHE A 112 -0.04 10.65 13.70
C PHE A 112 -0.15 10.87 12.21
N GLY A 113 -1.14 11.66 11.78
CA GLY A 113 -1.41 11.89 10.35
C GLY A 113 -1.85 10.63 9.61
N ALA A 114 -1.47 10.54 8.34
CA ALA A 114 -1.69 9.40 7.47
C ALA A 114 -0.42 9.08 6.68
N CYS A 115 -0.30 7.86 6.18
CA CYS A 115 0.85 7.41 5.39
C CYS A 115 0.40 6.72 4.11
N ALA A 116 1.22 6.79 3.07
CA ALA A 116 1.00 6.12 1.79
C ALA A 116 2.31 5.90 1.03
N SER A 117 2.24 5.03 0.03
CA SER A 117 3.33 4.78 -0.93
C SER A 117 4.69 4.55 -0.26
N PRO A 118 4.82 3.63 0.69
CA PRO A 118 6.10 3.35 1.31
C PRO A 118 7.04 2.71 0.28
N VAL A 119 8.34 3.00 0.37
CA VAL A 119 9.40 2.32 -0.36
C VAL A 119 10.58 2.08 0.56
N ILE A 120 11.09 0.86 0.57
CA ILE A 120 12.29 0.48 1.32
C ILE A 120 13.52 0.82 0.46
N THR A 121 14.55 1.41 1.05
CA THR A 121 15.83 1.62 0.35
C THR A 121 16.51 0.30 0.01
N PRO A 122 17.30 0.21 -1.09
CA PRO A 122 17.92 -1.05 -1.53
C PRO A 122 18.84 -1.73 -0.49
N ASP A 123 19.38 -0.95 0.44
CA ASP A 123 20.18 -1.42 1.58
C ASP A 123 19.34 -1.87 2.78
N GLU A 124 18.00 -1.77 2.67
CA GLU A 124 17.01 -2.10 3.69
C GLU A 124 17.21 -1.37 5.03
N ARG A 125 17.79 -0.17 5.01
CA ARG A 125 18.01 0.62 6.23
C ARG A 125 16.92 1.63 6.50
N PHE A 126 16.26 2.14 5.47
CA PHE A 126 15.29 3.22 5.56
C PHE A 126 14.01 2.91 4.78
N VAL A 127 12.94 3.58 5.20
CA VAL A 127 11.67 3.66 4.48
C VAL A 127 11.43 5.12 4.13
N ILE A 128 11.14 5.40 2.85
CA ILE A 128 10.67 6.68 2.37
C ILE A 128 9.17 6.51 2.08
N TYR A 129 8.36 7.49 2.46
CA TYR A 129 6.91 7.41 2.31
C TYR A 129 6.28 8.80 2.20
N VAL A 130 5.06 8.86 1.69
CA VAL A 130 4.25 10.08 1.74
C VAL A 130 3.59 10.14 3.11
N HIS A 131 3.75 11.26 3.79
CA HIS A 131 3.13 11.55 5.07
C HIS A 131 2.25 12.78 4.97
N THR A 132 1.01 12.67 5.46
CA THR A 132 0.07 13.79 5.56
C THR A 132 -0.21 14.11 7.00
N CYS A 133 -0.04 15.36 7.38
CA CYS A 133 -0.47 15.90 8.66
C CYS A 133 -1.01 17.33 8.44
N GLU A 134 -2.17 17.64 9.05
CA GLU A 134 -2.81 18.95 8.92
C GLU A 134 -3.02 19.39 7.45
N ASN A 135 -3.44 18.47 6.58
CA ASN A 135 -3.63 18.66 5.14
C ASN A 135 -2.39 19.13 4.37
N LYS A 136 -1.21 18.77 4.84
CA LYS A 136 0.05 18.99 4.15
C LYS A 136 0.74 17.65 3.91
N ASP A 137 1.06 17.41 2.64
CA ASP A 137 1.83 16.24 2.24
C ASP A 137 3.32 16.56 2.26
N VAL A 138 4.10 15.59 2.67
CA VAL A 138 5.56 15.64 2.61
C VAL A 138 6.11 14.26 2.23
N LEU A 139 7.30 14.22 1.66
CA LEU A 139 8.09 12.99 1.67
C LEU A 139 8.82 12.91 3.01
N ALA A 140 8.62 11.82 3.71
CA ALA A 140 9.28 11.53 4.97
C ALA A 140 10.19 10.30 4.84
N ILE A 141 11.20 10.23 5.70
CA ILE A 141 12.12 9.10 5.82
C ILE A 141 12.22 8.66 7.27
N VAL A 142 12.23 7.36 7.50
CA VAL A 142 12.37 6.75 8.82
C VAL A 142 13.29 5.52 8.72
N PRO A 143 14.10 5.22 9.74
CA PRO A 143 14.83 3.95 9.80
C PRO A 143 13.85 2.76 9.81
N LEU A 144 14.17 1.71 9.04
CA LEU A 144 13.34 0.50 8.96
C LEU A 144 13.21 -0.20 10.32
N ASP A 145 14.17 -0.04 11.21
CA ASP A 145 14.14 -0.58 12.58
C ASP A 145 13.26 0.23 13.55
N GLY A 146 12.77 1.42 13.12
CA GLY A 146 11.97 2.30 13.97
C GLY A 146 12.78 2.99 15.09
N GLY A 147 14.11 2.95 15.01
CA GLY A 147 15.01 3.47 16.05
C GLY A 147 15.10 4.99 16.16
N ALA A 148 14.41 5.74 15.28
CA ALA A 148 14.37 7.19 15.31
C ALA A 148 13.04 7.73 14.78
N TRP A 149 12.77 8.98 15.12
CA TRP A 149 11.61 9.71 14.59
C TRP A 149 11.72 9.94 13.08
N PRO A 150 10.60 9.92 12.34
CA PRO A 150 10.57 10.31 10.94
C PRO A 150 11.13 11.72 10.73
N LYS A 151 11.85 11.91 9.63
CA LYS A 151 12.36 13.21 9.20
C LYS A 151 11.73 13.58 7.86
N ILE A 152 11.43 14.86 7.68
CA ILE A 152 11.01 15.40 6.39
C ILE A 152 12.21 15.33 5.45
N LEU A 153 12.02 14.69 4.29
CA LEU A 153 12.99 14.59 3.22
C LEU A 153 12.75 15.67 2.15
N GLN A 154 11.48 15.90 1.82
CA GLN A 154 11.05 16.91 0.85
C GLN A 154 9.68 17.47 1.26
N GLN A 155 9.49 18.76 1.05
CA GLN A 155 8.24 19.48 1.28
C GLN A 155 8.14 20.71 0.37
N GLY A 156 6.96 21.26 0.20
CA GLY A 156 6.73 22.51 -0.54
C GLY A 156 5.62 22.42 -1.57
N ALA A 157 5.43 21.26 -2.20
CA ALA A 157 4.27 21.00 -3.03
C ALA A 157 3.03 20.65 -2.19
N ASP A 158 1.83 20.79 -2.78
CA ASP A 158 0.59 20.40 -2.14
C ASP A 158 0.43 18.87 -2.02
N PHE A 159 0.96 18.13 -3.02
CA PHE A 159 0.80 16.67 -3.11
C PHE A 159 2.10 15.98 -3.51
N TYR A 160 2.27 14.77 -2.98
CA TYR A 160 3.35 13.85 -3.29
C TYR A 160 2.80 12.45 -3.58
N MET A 161 3.42 11.73 -4.52
CA MET A 161 2.97 10.38 -4.88
C MET A 161 4.14 9.52 -5.36
N GLN A 162 4.06 8.21 -5.08
CA GLN A 162 4.89 7.15 -5.64
C GLN A 162 6.41 7.41 -5.60
N PRO A 163 7.01 7.70 -4.42
CA PRO A 163 8.45 7.75 -4.33
C PRO A 163 9.08 6.43 -4.78
N THR A 164 10.17 6.52 -5.52
CA THR A 164 10.90 5.35 -6.03
C THR A 164 12.38 5.58 -5.90
N VAL A 165 13.09 4.61 -5.33
CA VAL A 165 14.54 4.67 -5.14
C VAL A 165 15.24 3.87 -6.25
N SER A 166 16.30 4.44 -6.83
CA SER A 166 17.11 3.72 -7.82
C SER A 166 17.77 2.47 -7.21
N PRO A 167 18.04 1.42 -8.01
CA PRO A 167 18.63 0.18 -7.49
C PRO A 167 19.99 0.35 -6.78
N ASP A 168 20.72 1.39 -7.11
CA ASP A 168 22.00 1.75 -6.46
C ASP A 168 21.83 2.61 -5.19
N GLY A 169 20.58 2.96 -4.83
CA GLY A 169 20.25 3.77 -3.67
C GLY A 169 20.66 5.25 -3.76
N ARG A 170 21.13 5.71 -4.92
CA ARG A 170 21.72 7.06 -5.05
C ARG A 170 20.73 8.12 -5.53
N ARG A 171 19.59 7.72 -6.05
CA ARG A 171 18.59 8.62 -6.62
C ARG A 171 17.22 8.28 -6.06
N LEU A 172 16.44 9.32 -5.83
CA LEU A 172 15.03 9.26 -5.48
C LEU A 172 14.25 10.00 -6.56
N ALA A 173 13.18 9.41 -7.06
CA ALA A 173 12.22 10.03 -7.94
C ALA A 173 10.83 9.96 -7.28
N TRP A 174 9.99 10.95 -7.54
CA TRP A 174 8.61 11.01 -7.07
C TRP A 174 7.78 11.87 -8.01
N VAL A 175 6.47 11.84 -7.87
CA VAL A 175 5.55 12.78 -8.52
C VAL A 175 5.10 13.79 -7.48
N GLU A 176 5.14 15.09 -7.82
CA GLU A 176 4.61 16.18 -7.00
C GLU A 176 3.86 17.18 -7.87
N TRP A 177 2.83 17.81 -7.32
CA TRP A 177 2.06 18.86 -8.00
C TRP A 177 1.38 19.78 -7.00
N ASP A 178 0.92 20.93 -7.51
CA ASP A 178 0.19 21.94 -6.74
C ASP A 178 -1.19 22.19 -7.36
N HIS A 179 -2.15 22.59 -6.55
CA HIS A 179 -3.41 23.08 -7.06
C HIS A 179 -3.22 24.28 -8.04
N PRO A 180 -4.01 24.42 -9.10
CA PRO A 180 -5.18 23.58 -9.46
C PRO A 180 -4.84 22.37 -10.33
N ASN A 181 -3.56 22.06 -10.54
CA ASN A 181 -3.14 20.97 -11.41
C ASN A 181 -3.48 19.60 -10.82
N MET A 182 -3.49 18.60 -11.68
CA MET A 182 -3.73 17.21 -11.34
C MET A 182 -2.48 16.37 -11.68
N PRO A 183 -2.32 15.16 -11.14
CA PRO A 183 -1.12 14.36 -11.38
C PRO A 183 -0.87 13.91 -12.82
N TRP A 184 -1.81 14.18 -13.71
CA TRP A 184 -1.73 13.88 -15.15
C TRP A 184 -1.56 15.11 -16.05
N ASP A 185 -1.40 16.30 -15.49
CA ASP A 185 -1.20 17.56 -16.23
C ASP A 185 0.28 17.77 -16.64
#